data_83c5f2c7f3f3e15a45e0d66ca0e6b4c2
#
_entry.id   83c5f2c7f3f3e15a45e0d66ca0e6b4c2
#
_cell.length_a   1.000
_cell.length_b   1.000
_cell.length_c   1.000
_cell.angle_alpha   90.00
_cell.angle_beta   90.00
_cell.angle_gamma   90.00
#
_symmetry.space_group_name_H-M   'P 1'
#
loop_
_entity.id
_entity.type
_entity.pdbx_description
1 polymer ?
#
loop_
_entity_poly.entity_id
_entity_poly.type
_entity_poly.pdbx_seq_one_letter_code
_entity_poly.pdbx_strand_id
1 'polypeptide(L)'
;VRIHPFRALRPIPERAAALSVPPYDVVTTEEARALAQGVPDSFFWVTRPDIAFPEGEAAPPERQHETARQALDRLIRQGSLVREEVPVYFLYRLIRKGRPQRGVVACFETADYGTLIRRHEKTRPDKEEDRQRHVAALRTHDEPVFLLCRDRSDFTAFCDQQEQAIPLYDFTAPDGVRHTLWPVREPDRLAPILERIPCAYIADGHH
;
A
#
# COMPACT_ATOMS: atom_id res chain seq x y z
N VAL A 1 1.89 7.99 18.57
CA VAL A 1 2.49 7.06 17.59
C VAL A 1 3.49 7.85 16.77
N ARG A 2 4.72 7.31 16.64
CA ARG A 2 5.80 7.95 15.87
C ARG A 2 5.67 7.60 14.40
N ILE A 3 5.53 8.62 13.55
CA ILE A 3 5.21 8.48 12.14
C ILE A 3 6.18 9.33 11.33
N HIS A 4 6.72 8.77 10.26
CA HIS A 4 7.78 9.37 9.46
C HIS A 4 7.40 9.44 7.97
N PRO A 5 7.78 10.53 7.27
CA PRO A 5 7.70 10.58 5.82
C PRO A 5 8.72 9.62 5.19
N PHE A 6 8.51 9.22 3.96
CA PHE A 6 9.38 8.26 3.26
C PHE A 6 9.51 8.55 1.77
N ARG A 7 10.53 7.98 1.17
CA ARG A 7 10.77 8.05 -0.27
C ARG A 7 10.03 6.88 -0.95
N ALA A 8 8.74 7.10 -1.26
CA ALA A 8 7.90 6.09 -1.88
C ALA A 8 8.44 5.67 -3.26
N LEU A 9 8.38 4.37 -3.55
CA LEU A 9 8.38 3.85 -4.90
C LEU A 9 6.92 3.78 -5.34
N ARG A 10 6.56 4.49 -6.39
CA ARG A 10 5.16 4.65 -6.80
C ARG A 10 4.98 4.69 -8.31
N PRO A 11 3.78 4.39 -8.83
CA PRO A 11 3.49 4.56 -10.25
C PRO A 11 3.71 6.01 -10.73
N ILE A 12 4.02 6.18 -12.00
CA ILE A 12 3.80 7.46 -12.67
C ILE A 12 2.27 7.69 -12.78
N PRO A 13 1.78 8.96 -12.83
CA PRO A 13 0.35 9.24 -12.78
C PRO A 13 -0.46 8.51 -13.87
N GLU A 14 0.07 8.42 -15.06
CA GLU A 14 -0.57 7.81 -16.24
C GLU A 14 -0.73 6.30 -16.10
N ARG A 15 0.03 5.67 -15.20
CA ARG A 15 0.00 4.21 -14.97
C ARG A 15 -0.69 3.82 -13.66
N ALA A 16 -1.04 4.77 -12.80
CA ALA A 16 -1.55 4.49 -11.46
C ALA A 16 -2.80 3.60 -11.47
N ALA A 17 -3.79 3.93 -12.27
CA ALA A 17 -5.03 3.15 -12.38
C ALA A 17 -4.79 1.73 -12.95
N ALA A 18 -3.92 1.60 -13.95
CA ALA A 18 -3.62 0.32 -14.61
C ALA A 18 -2.78 -0.62 -13.71
N LEU A 19 -1.93 -0.04 -12.85
CA LEU A 19 -1.09 -0.81 -11.91
C LEU A 19 -1.83 -1.13 -10.60
N SER A 20 -2.92 -0.43 -10.30
CA SER A 20 -3.71 -0.67 -9.08
C SER A 20 -4.43 -2.02 -9.18
N VAL A 21 -4.21 -2.87 -8.19
CA VAL A 21 -4.83 -4.19 -8.07
C VAL A 21 -5.44 -4.36 -6.67
N PRO A 22 -6.44 -5.24 -6.50
CA PRO A 22 -6.91 -5.63 -5.18
C PRO A 22 -5.80 -6.22 -4.31
N PRO A 23 -5.94 -6.22 -2.97
CA PRO A 23 -5.02 -6.90 -2.06
C PRO A 23 -4.87 -8.39 -2.42
N TYR A 24 -3.68 -8.94 -2.17
CA TYR A 24 -3.31 -10.29 -2.61
C TYR A 24 -4.22 -11.41 -2.05
N ASP A 25 -4.80 -11.20 -0.89
CA ASP A 25 -5.58 -12.18 -0.12
C ASP A 25 -7.09 -12.11 -0.36
N VAL A 26 -7.57 -11.11 -1.13
CA VAL A 26 -9.00 -10.98 -1.47
C VAL A 26 -9.36 -11.55 -2.84
N VAL A 27 -8.39 -12.12 -3.57
CA VAL A 27 -8.58 -12.76 -4.87
C VAL A 27 -7.96 -14.15 -4.88
N THR A 28 -8.59 -15.09 -5.57
CA THR A 28 -8.01 -16.40 -5.82
C THR A 28 -6.89 -16.32 -6.86
N THR A 29 -6.09 -17.39 -7.00
CA THR A 29 -5.04 -17.46 -8.04
C THR A 29 -5.64 -17.36 -9.44
N GLU A 30 -6.78 -17.98 -9.67
CA GLU A 30 -7.49 -17.98 -10.96
C GLU A 30 -8.01 -16.57 -11.29
N GLU A 31 -8.62 -15.90 -10.32
CA GLU A 31 -9.10 -14.51 -10.48
C GLU A 31 -7.94 -13.55 -10.77
N ALA A 32 -6.85 -13.64 -9.99
CA ALA A 32 -5.67 -12.80 -10.18
C ALA A 32 -5.04 -13.04 -11.58
N ARG A 33 -4.96 -14.31 -12.02
CA ARG A 33 -4.47 -14.67 -13.36
C ARG A 33 -5.36 -14.11 -14.46
N ALA A 34 -6.69 -14.22 -14.31
CA ALA A 34 -7.64 -13.65 -15.27
C ALA A 34 -7.53 -12.12 -15.34
N LEU A 35 -7.40 -11.44 -14.20
CA LEU A 35 -7.24 -9.98 -14.14
C LEU A 35 -5.87 -9.51 -14.70
N ALA A 36 -4.82 -10.32 -14.58
CA ALA A 36 -3.50 -10.02 -15.13
C ALA A 36 -3.36 -10.43 -16.62
N GLN A 37 -4.32 -11.17 -17.15
CA GLN A 37 -4.26 -11.66 -18.54
C GLN A 37 -4.26 -10.48 -19.53
N GLY A 38 -3.27 -10.44 -20.41
CA GLY A 38 -3.11 -9.36 -21.39
C GLY A 38 -2.61 -8.03 -20.78
N VAL A 39 -2.27 -8.01 -19.49
CA VAL A 39 -1.71 -6.85 -18.79
C VAL A 39 -0.30 -7.19 -18.29
N PRO A 40 0.75 -7.05 -19.14
CA PRO A 40 2.13 -7.41 -18.76
C PRO A 40 2.65 -6.66 -17.54
N ASP A 41 2.16 -5.44 -17.33
CA ASP A 41 2.56 -4.56 -16.25
C ASP A 41 1.62 -4.63 -15.03
N SER A 42 0.69 -5.60 -14.96
CA SER A 42 -0.17 -5.76 -13.79
C SER A 42 0.67 -5.93 -12.52
N PHE A 43 0.32 -5.21 -11.45
CA PHE A 43 1.03 -5.34 -10.18
C PHE A 43 0.79 -6.70 -9.50
N PHE A 44 -0.18 -7.48 -9.97
CA PHE A 44 -0.35 -8.87 -9.54
C PHE A 44 0.90 -9.74 -9.79
N TRP A 45 1.72 -9.44 -10.80
CA TRP A 45 3.00 -10.15 -11.01
C TRP A 45 3.98 -9.94 -9.85
N VAL A 46 3.78 -8.91 -9.03
CA VAL A 46 4.55 -8.62 -7.82
C VAL A 46 3.88 -9.22 -6.58
N THR A 47 2.58 -8.92 -6.36
CA THR A 47 1.86 -9.31 -5.13
C THR A 47 1.37 -10.77 -5.15
N ARG A 48 1.15 -11.34 -6.34
CA ARG A 48 0.66 -12.70 -6.59
C ARG A 48 1.53 -13.44 -7.61
N PRO A 49 2.83 -13.66 -7.31
CA PRO A 49 3.76 -14.31 -8.24
C PRO A 49 3.37 -15.76 -8.59
N ASP A 50 2.50 -16.38 -7.80
CA ASP A 50 1.91 -17.70 -8.06
C ASP A 50 1.17 -17.78 -9.41
N ILE A 51 0.63 -16.67 -9.91
CA ILE A 51 -0.06 -16.64 -11.22
C ILE A 51 0.87 -16.89 -12.43
N ALA A 52 2.18 -16.75 -12.24
CA ALA A 52 3.18 -16.98 -13.29
C ALA A 52 3.42 -18.48 -13.58
N PHE A 53 2.95 -19.36 -12.70
CA PHE A 53 3.15 -20.81 -12.82
C PHE A 53 1.89 -21.50 -13.36
N PRO A 54 2.04 -22.64 -14.05
CA PRO A 54 0.89 -23.40 -14.55
C PRO A 54 -0.11 -23.76 -13.45
N GLU A 55 -1.37 -23.87 -13.80
CA GLU A 55 -2.41 -24.33 -12.89
C GLU A 55 -2.09 -25.72 -12.34
N GLY A 56 -2.21 -25.88 -11.00
CA GLY A 56 -1.87 -27.13 -10.31
C GLY A 56 -0.38 -27.32 -10.02
N GLU A 57 0.51 -26.44 -10.50
CA GLU A 57 1.93 -26.45 -10.13
C GLU A 57 2.16 -25.63 -8.86
N ALA A 58 2.51 -26.31 -7.75
CA ALA A 58 2.97 -25.65 -6.53
C ALA A 58 4.44 -25.25 -6.67
N ALA A 59 4.71 -24.08 -7.23
CA ALA A 59 6.08 -23.59 -7.34
C ALA A 59 6.68 -23.34 -5.95
N PRO A 60 7.96 -23.70 -5.73
CA PRO A 60 8.64 -23.40 -4.48
C PRO A 60 8.58 -21.90 -4.11
N PRO A 61 8.42 -21.54 -2.83
CA PRO A 61 8.36 -20.14 -2.39
C PRO A 61 9.51 -19.28 -2.92
N GLU A 62 10.72 -19.81 -2.96
CA GLU A 62 11.91 -19.10 -3.45
C GLU A 62 11.76 -18.68 -4.92
N ARG A 63 11.18 -19.55 -5.75
CA ARG A 63 10.90 -19.23 -7.18
C ARG A 63 9.81 -18.18 -7.30
N GLN A 64 8.78 -18.25 -6.46
CA GLN A 64 7.71 -17.24 -6.45
C GLN A 64 8.28 -15.86 -6.04
N HIS A 65 9.05 -15.78 -4.98
CA HIS A 65 9.67 -14.52 -4.53
C HIS A 65 10.66 -13.94 -5.56
N GLU A 66 11.44 -14.79 -6.23
CA GLU A 66 12.32 -14.34 -7.32
C GLU A 66 11.52 -13.80 -8.50
N THR A 67 10.41 -14.46 -8.86
CA THR A 67 9.49 -13.99 -9.92
C THR A 67 8.90 -12.62 -9.57
N ALA A 68 8.44 -12.42 -8.33
CA ALA A 68 7.94 -11.14 -7.83
C ALA A 68 9.01 -10.04 -7.92
N ARG A 69 10.24 -10.34 -7.49
CA ARG A 69 11.37 -9.40 -7.56
C ARG A 69 11.67 -8.99 -9.00
N GLN A 70 11.72 -9.96 -9.93
CA GLN A 70 11.95 -9.69 -11.35
C GLN A 70 10.83 -8.83 -11.96
N ALA A 71 9.57 -9.06 -11.56
CA ALA A 71 8.44 -8.24 -11.99
C ALA A 71 8.56 -6.80 -11.49
N LEU A 72 8.91 -6.60 -10.21
CA LEU A 72 9.15 -5.29 -9.61
C LEU A 72 10.30 -4.56 -10.32
N ASP A 73 11.44 -5.23 -10.52
CA ASP A 73 12.61 -4.68 -11.21
C ASP A 73 12.27 -4.28 -12.66
N ARG A 74 11.42 -5.05 -13.34
CA ARG A 74 10.93 -4.72 -14.68
C ARG A 74 10.14 -3.41 -14.67
N LEU A 75 9.17 -3.26 -13.76
CA LEU A 75 8.35 -2.06 -13.64
C LEU A 75 9.19 -0.80 -13.35
N ILE A 76 10.23 -0.94 -12.53
CA ILE A 76 11.19 0.14 -12.25
C ILE A 76 12.00 0.49 -13.50
N ARG A 77 12.59 -0.51 -14.18
CA ARG A 77 13.43 -0.27 -15.38
C ARG A 77 12.64 0.33 -16.54
N GLN A 78 11.36 0.02 -16.65
CA GLN A 78 10.47 0.58 -17.68
C GLN A 78 10.01 2.01 -17.35
N GLY A 79 10.31 2.51 -16.15
CA GLY A 79 9.84 3.81 -15.67
C GLY A 79 8.35 3.83 -15.30
N SER A 80 7.69 2.67 -15.21
CA SER A 80 6.30 2.57 -14.72
C SER A 80 6.20 2.89 -13.24
N LEU A 81 7.27 2.57 -12.47
CA LEU A 81 7.45 2.97 -11.08
C LEU A 81 8.62 3.93 -10.95
N VAL A 82 8.41 4.99 -10.18
CA VAL A 82 9.43 6.01 -9.89
C VAL A 82 9.55 6.21 -8.37
N ARG A 83 10.78 6.55 -7.92
CA ARG A 83 11.02 6.82 -6.51
C ARG A 83 10.95 8.31 -6.24
N GLU A 84 10.27 8.70 -5.15
CA GLU A 84 10.28 10.08 -4.66
C GLU A 84 11.72 10.52 -4.33
N GLU A 85 12.09 11.74 -4.75
CA GLU A 85 13.42 12.29 -4.52
C GLU A 85 13.64 12.67 -3.05
N VAL A 86 12.58 13.13 -2.39
CA VAL A 86 12.58 13.53 -0.98
C VAL A 86 11.53 12.74 -0.19
N PRO A 87 11.72 12.57 1.14
CA PRO A 87 10.69 11.97 1.97
C PRO A 87 9.42 12.82 2.00
N VAL A 88 8.25 12.19 1.80
CA VAL A 88 6.93 12.82 1.84
C VAL A 88 5.95 11.94 2.62
N TYR A 89 4.89 12.54 3.16
CA TYR A 89 3.67 11.84 3.50
C TYR A 89 2.72 11.89 2.29
N PHE A 90 1.75 10.97 2.26
CA PHE A 90 0.65 11.09 1.30
C PHE A 90 -0.67 11.15 2.07
N LEU A 91 -1.49 12.16 1.76
CA LEU A 91 -2.90 12.11 2.11
C LEU A 91 -3.59 11.18 1.10
N TYR A 92 -4.35 10.23 1.61
CA TYR A 92 -5.07 9.26 0.79
C TYR A 92 -6.56 9.27 1.14
N ARG A 93 -7.40 9.46 0.13
CA ARG A 93 -8.84 9.42 0.26
C ARG A 93 -9.43 8.31 -0.58
N LEU A 94 -10.24 7.48 0.05
CA LEU A 94 -11.10 6.49 -0.59
C LEU A 94 -12.54 6.98 -0.53
N ILE A 95 -13.30 6.81 -1.62
CA ILE A 95 -14.75 7.02 -1.63
C ILE A 95 -15.41 5.74 -2.09
N ARG A 96 -16.17 5.11 -1.19
CA ARG A 96 -16.96 3.90 -1.47
C ARG A 96 -18.44 4.18 -1.19
N LYS A 97 -19.31 4.01 -2.20
CA LYS A 97 -20.75 4.28 -2.08
C LYS A 97 -21.05 5.67 -1.47
N GLY A 98 -20.32 6.70 -1.93
CA GLY A 98 -20.48 8.07 -1.46
C GLY A 98 -19.88 8.38 -0.07
N ARG A 99 -19.29 7.41 0.62
CA ARG A 99 -18.66 7.61 1.95
C ARG A 99 -17.15 7.81 1.79
N PRO A 100 -16.61 8.98 2.14
CA PRO A 100 -15.18 9.22 2.13
C PRO A 100 -14.51 8.60 3.37
N GLN A 101 -13.33 8.04 3.17
CA GLN A 101 -12.39 7.66 4.22
C GLN A 101 -11.05 8.33 3.90
N ARG A 102 -10.47 8.98 4.88
CA ARG A 102 -9.21 9.73 4.77
C ARG A 102 -8.15 9.09 5.64
N GLY A 103 -6.93 9.03 5.17
CA GLY A 103 -5.79 8.50 5.91
C GLY A 103 -4.49 9.07 5.43
N VAL A 104 -3.42 8.76 6.14
CA VAL A 104 -2.05 9.12 5.77
C VAL A 104 -1.27 7.86 5.48
N VAL A 105 -0.57 7.84 4.33
CA VAL A 105 0.42 6.82 4.02
C VAL A 105 1.77 7.33 4.52
N ALA A 106 2.41 6.54 5.40
CA ALA A 106 3.63 6.91 6.12
C ALA A 106 4.38 5.67 6.60
N CYS A 107 5.60 5.84 7.09
CA CYS A 107 6.29 4.83 7.87
C CYS A 107 5.98 5.00 9.35
N PHE A 108 5.85 3.89 10.06
CA PHE A 108 5.65 3.84 11.51
C PHE A 108 6.89 3.31 12.20
N GLU A 109 7.15 3.82 13.40
CA GLU A 109 8.23 3.30 14.24
C GLU A 109 7.92 1.88 14.72
N THR A 110 8.76 0.91 14.36
CA THR A 110 8.55 -0.49 14.72
C THR A 110 8.54 -0.73 16.23
N ALA A 111 9.24 0.10 17.02
CA ALA A 111 9.23 0.04 18.48
C ALA A 111 7.87 0.40 19.10
N ASP A 112 6.95 1.01 18.34
CA ASP A 112 5.59 1.29 18.79
C ASP A 112 4.65 0.08 18.64
N TYR A 113 5.09 -0.97 17.95
CA TYR A 113 4.31 -2.20 17.76
C TYR A 113 4.08 -2.94 19.09
N GLY A 114 2.83 -3.33 19.31
CA GLY A 114 2.41 -3.98 20.55
C GLY A 114 2.18 -3.05 21.74
N THR A 115 2.52 -1.76 21.60
CA THR A 115 2.33 -0.71 22.62
C THR A 115 1.37 0.36 22.13
N LEU A 116 1.86 1.31 21.34
CA LEU A 116 1.06 2.38 20.74
C LEU A 116 0.35 1.93 19.46
N ILE A 117 0.90 0.96 18.73
CA ILE A 117 0.25 0.26 17.61
C ILE A 117 -0.29 -1.06 18.15
N ARG A 118 -1.58 -1.13 18.37
CA ARG A 118 -2.26 -2.25 19.04
C ARG A 118 -2.78 -3.26 18.02
N ARG A 119 -2.56 -4.55 18.35
CA ARG A 119 -3.10 -5.68 17.59
C ARG A 119 -4.56 -5.92 17.96
N HIS A 120 -5.35 -6.44 17.03
CA HIS A 120 -6.71 -6.90 17.28
C HIS A 120 -6.79 -8.43 17.43
N GLU A 121 -5.83 -9.16 16.84
CA GLU A 121 -5.75 -10.62 16.92
C GLU A 121 -4.29 -11.11 16.84
N LYS A 122 -4.09 -12.43 16.94
CA LYS A 122 -2.79 -13.06 16.71
C LYS A 122 -2.59 -13.33 15.23
N THR A 123 -1.37 -13.13 14.77
CA THR A 123 -0.96 -13.49 13.42
C THR A 123 -0.87 -15.01 13.25
N ARG A 124 -1.00 -15.48 12.02
CA ARG A 124 -0.76 -16.86 11.63
C ARG A 124 0.71 -17.03 11.26
N PRO A 125 1.45 -17.95 11.92
CA PRO A 125 2.89 -18.10 11.70
C PRO A 125 3.26 -18.41 10.24
N ASP A 126 2.46 -19.24 9.55
CA ASP A 126 2.67 -19.60 8.14
C ASP A 126 2.57 -18.38 7.22
N LYS A 127 1.61 -17.49 7.46
CA LYS A 127 1.44 -16.25 6.70
C LYS A 127 2.52 -15.22 7.04
N GLU A 128 2.85 -15.09 8.31
CA GLU A 128 3.91 -14.19 8.77
C GLU A 128 5.26 -14.55 8.13
N GLU A 129 5.63 -15.84 8.12
CA GLU A 129 6.85 -16.31 7.48
C GLU A 129 6.86 -16.06 5.97
N ASP A 130 5.75 -16.31 5.28
CA ASP A 130 5.62 -16.05 3.85
C ASP A 130 5.79 -14.55 3.54
N ARG A 131 5.09 -13.66 4.25
CA ARG A 131 5.21 -12.21 4.07
C ARG A 131 6.60 -11.69 4.40
N GLN A 132 7.22 -12.20 5.46
CA GLN A 132 8.59 -11.84 5.81
C GLN A 132 9.57 -12.18 4.67
N ARG A 133 9.48 -13.37 4.10
CA ARG A 133 10.31 -13.79 2.96
C ARG A 133 10.05 -12.95 1.71
N HIS A 134 8.78 -12.65 1.43
CA HIS A 134 8.38 -11.81 0.31
C HIS A 134 8.99 -10.41 0.42
N VAL A 135 8.79 -9.73 1.55
CA VAL A 135 9.36 -8.39 1.80
C VAL A 135 10.90 -8.41 1.75
N ALA A 136 11.53 -9.46 2.31
CA ALA A 136 12.99 -9.61 2.26
C ALA A 136 13.51 -9.76 0.83
N ALA A 137 12.82 -10.51 -0.03
CA ALA A 137 13.17 -10.71 -1.43
C ALA A 137 13.01 -9.43 -2.25
N LEU A 138 11.90 -8.71 -2.07
CA LEU A 138 11.63 -7.47 -2.79
C LEU A 138 12.37 -6.25 -2.22
N ARG A 139 12.78 -6.29 -0.95
CA ARG A 139 13.28 -5.13 -0.17
C ARG A 139 12.31 -3.94 -0.20
N THR A 140 11.03 -4.25 -0.21
CA THR A 140 9.94 -3.28 -0.36
C THR A 140 8.70 -3.82 0.34
N HIS A 141 7.97 -2.94 1.03
CA HIS A 141 6.62 -3.21 1.46
C HIS A 141 5.67 -2.83 0.33
N ASP A 142 5.14 -3.81 -0.35
CA ASP A 142 4.24 -3.67 -1.50
C ASP A 142 2.76 -3.61 -1.08
N GLU A 143 2.47 -4.04 0.14
CA GLU A 143 1.13 -3.99 0.74
C GLU A 143 1.19 -3.32 2.12
N PRO A 144 0.74 -2.05 2.21
CA PRO A 144 0.76 -1.30 3.46
C PRO A 144 -0.19 -1.87 4.51
N VAL A 145 0.24 -1.88 5.77
CA VAL A 145 -0.64 -2.19 6.90
C VAL A 145 -1.68 -1.10 7.06
N PHE A 146 -2.95 -1.49 7.24
CA PHE A 146 -4.04 -0.55 7.50
C PHE A 146 -4.22 -0.35 9.00
N LEU A 147 -4.05 0.91 9.43
CA LEU A 147 -4.20 1.31 10.82
C LEU A 147 -5.39 2.25 10.99
N LEU A 148 -6.13 2.08 12.09
CA LEU A 148 -7.20 2.96 12.51
C LEU A 148 -6.79 3.73 13.76
N CYS A 149 -7.15 5.00 13.81
CA CYS A 149 -7.07 5.83 15.01
C CYS A 149 -8.39 6.59 15.22
N ARG A 150 -8.55 7.21 16.39
CA ARG A 150 -9.71 8.07 16.63
C ARG A 150 -9.63 9.32 15.75
N ASP A 151 -10.79 9.72 15.24
CA ASP A 151 -10.93 10.96 14.46
C ASP A 151 -10.51 12.18 15.26
N ARG A 152 -9.98 13.19 14.55
CA ARG A 152 -9.43 14.42 15.13
C ARG A 152 -9.79 15.61 14.22
N SER A 153 -10.31 16.65 14.82
CA SER A 153 -10.73 17.87 14.09
C SER A 153 -9.55 18.59 13.42
N ASP A 154 -8.36 18.57 14.01
CA ASP A 154 -7.16 19.17 13.43
C ASP A 154 -6.69 18.39 12.18
N PHE A 155 -6.81 17.06 12.19
CA PHE A 155 -6.54 16.24 11.02
C PHE A 155 -7.59 16.47 9.91
N THR A 156 -8.87 16.53 10.27
CA THR A 156 -9.94 16.84 9.33
C THR A 156 -9.72 18.19 8.64
N ALA A 157 -9.39 19.24 9.41
CA ALA A 157 -9.09 20.55 8.85
C ALA A 157 -7.85 20.55 7.93
N PHE A 158 -6.82 19.79 8.28
CA PHE A 158 -5.66 19.58 7.40
C PHE A 158 -6.07 18.92 6.09
N CYS A 159 -6.88 17.84 6.15
CA CYS A 159 -7.37 17.16 4.96
C CYS A 159 -8.16 18.11 4.04
N ASP A 160 -9.10 18.87 4.62
CA ASP A 160 -9.95 19.81 3.86
C ASP A 160 -9.10 20.85 3.12
N GLN A 161 -8.01 21.31 3.71
CA GLN A 161 -7.07 22.22 3.07
C GLN A 161 -6.23 21.52 2.00
N GLN A 162 -5.68 20.34 2.27
CA GLN A 162 -4.83 19.60 1.35
C GLN A 162 -5.59 19.15 0.09
N GLU A 163 -6.88 18.84 0.23
CA GLU A 163 -7.75 18.42 -0.87
C GLU A 163 -8.08 19.53 -1.87
N GLN A 164 -7.76 20.80 -1.57
CA GLN A 164 -7.86 21.91 -2.53
C GLN A 164 -6.74 21.89 -3.58
N ALA A 165 -5.65 21.16 -3.31
CA ALA A 165 -4.55 21.01 -4.26
C ALA A 165 -4.90 19.99 -5.36
N ILE A 166 -4.19 20.08 -6.48
CA ILE A 166 -4.29 19.08 -7.55
C ILE A 166 -3.73 17.75 -7.02
N PRO A 167 -4.50 16.66 -7.08
CA PRO A 167 -4.02 15.35 -6.63
C PRO A 167 -2.94 14.79 -7.55
N LEU A 168 -2.08 13.94 -7.00
CA LEU A 168 -1.14 13.15 -7.77
C LEU A 168 -1.87 12.02 -8.52
N TYR A 169 -2.84 11.38 -7.87
CA TYR A 169 -3.73 10.38 -8.47
C TYR A 169 -5.18 10.70 -8.16
N ASP A 170 -6.04 10.44 -9.13
CA ASP A 170 -7.50 10.48 -8.97
C ASP A 170 -8.11 9.55 -10.01
N PHE A 171 -8.54 8.37 -9.59
CA PHE A 171 -9.16 7.37 -10.45
C PHE A 171 -10.19 6.53 -9.71
N THR A 172 -11.08 5.89 -10.45
CA THR A 172 -12.02 4.92 -9.90
C THR A 172 -11.59 3.51 -10.33
N ALA A 173 -11.39 2.63 -9.36
CA ALA A 173 -11.05 1.24 -9.58
C ALA A 173 -12.27 0.44 -10.10
N PRO A 174 -12.08 -0.77 -10.69
CA PRO A 174 -13.17 -1.60 -11.21
C PRO A 174 -14.25 -1.96 -10.18
N ASP A 175 -13.91 -2.00 -8.89
CA ASP A 175 -14.85 -2.24 -7.78
C ASP A 175 -15.72 -1.01 -7.42
N GLY A 176 -15.56 0.10 -8.14
CA GLY A 176 -16.29 1.35 -7.93
C GLY A 176 -15.76 2.23 -6.80
N VAL A 177 -14.62 1.87 -6.19
CA VAL A 177 -13.94 2.73 -5.21
C VAL A 177 -13.13 3.80 -5.93
N ARG A 178 -13.35 5.08 -5.56
CA ARG A 178 -12.53 6.19 -6.05
C ARG A 178 -11.34 6.39 -5.12
N HIS A 179 -10.15 6.39 -5.71
CA HIS A 179 -8.87 6.58 -5.05
C HIS A 179 -8.32 7.96 -5.39
N THR A 180 -8.00 8.76 -4.38
CA THR A 180 -7.37 10.06 -4.59
C THR A 180 -6.17 10.20 -3.66
N LEU A 181 -5.02 10.60 -4.18
CA LEU A 181 -3.77 10.71 -3.43
C LEU A 181 -3.11 12.07 -3.65
N TRP A 182 -2.71 12.72 -2.55
CA TRP A 182 -1.96 13.98 -2.58
C TRP A 182 -0.63 13.81 -1.86
N PRO A 183 0.51 14.19 -2.47
CA PRO A 183 1.77 14.26 -1.73
C PRO A 183 1.76 15.46 -0.78
N VAL A 184 2.12 15.25 0.48
CA VAL A 184 2.33 16.29 1.47
C VAL A 184 3.81 16.64 1.51
N ARG A 185 4.19 17.67 0.76
CA ARG A 185 5.61 18.06 0.60
C ARG A 185 6.15 18.91 1.75
N GLU A 186 5.26 19.37 2.63
CA GLU A 186 5.58 20.12 3.84
C GLU A 186 5.31 19.26 5.08
N PRO A 187 6.23 18.31 5.42
CA PRO A 187 6.00 17.34 6.50
C PRO A 187 5.77 18.02 7.85
N ASP A 188 6.39 19.18 8.09
CA ASP A 188 6.28 19.95 9.33
C ASP A 188 4.85 20.45 9.61
N ARG A 189 3.99 20.52 8.59
CA ARG A 189 2.56 20.87 8.78
C ARG A 189 1.74 19.70 9.32
N LEU A 190 2.09 18.49 8.93
CA LEU A 190 1.34 17.29 9.28
C LEU A 190 1.93 16.57 10.50
N ALA A 191 3.25 16.54 10.66
CA ALA A 191 3.91 15.83 11.74
C ALA A 191 3.38 16.18 13.14
N PRO A 192 3.15 17.47 13.53
CA PRO A 192 2.61 17.81 14.84
C PRO A 192 1.17 17.29 15.07
N ILE A 193 0.41 17.08 14.01
CA ILE A 193 -0.94 16.50 14.09
C ILE A 193 -0.83 15.00 14.36
N LEU A 194 0.05 14.31 13.63
CA LEU A 194 0.26 12.87 13.74
C LEU A 194 0.88 12.49 15.10
N GLU A 195 1.81 13.27 15.63
CA GLU A 195 2.42 13.05 16.95
C GLU A 195 1.42 13.04 18.10
N ARG A 196 0.29 13.75 17.94
CA ARG A 196 -0.80 13.78 18.91
C ARG A 196 -1.72 12.56 18.87
N ILE A 197 -1.52 11.60 17.94
CA ILE A 197 -2.25 10.35 17.91
C ILE A 197 -1.75 9.45 19.06
N PRO A 198 -2.58 9.19 20.10
CA PRO A 198 -2.11 8.49 21.29
C PRO A 198 -1.85 7.00 21.02
N CYS A 199 -2.65 6.40 20.16
CA CYS A 199 -2.50 5.00 19.72
C CYS A 199 -3.23 4.77 18.40
N ALA A 200 -2.81 3.75 17.69
CA ALA A 200 -3.47 3.22 16.51
C ALA A 200 -3.77 1.73 16.68
N TYR A 201 -4.74 1.23 15.92
CA TYR A 201 -5.17 -0.16 15.93
C TYR A 201 -4.97 -0.75 14.54
N ILE A 202 -4.31 -1.88 14.46
CA ILE A 202 -4.20 -2.62 13.21
C ILE A 202 -5.61 -3.10 12.83
N ALA A 203 -6.05 -2.75 11.63
CA ALA A 203 -7.35 -3.16 11.09
C ALA A 203 -7.21 -4.25 10.03
N ASP A 204 -6.08 -4.22 9.27
CA ASP A 204 -5.80 -5.18 8.20
C ASP A 204 -4.29 -5.22 7.90
N GLY A 205 -3.85 -6.25 7.16
CA GLY A 205 -2.44 -6.43 6.80
C GLY A 205 -1.55 -6.77 8.01
N HIS A 206 -2.08 -7.53 8.98
CA HIS A 206 -1.44 -7.80 10.26
C HIS A 206 -0.41 -8.97 10.22
N HIS A 207 -0.31 -9.69 9.12
CA HIS A 207 0.64 -10.81 8.94
C HIS A 207 2.06 -10.38 8.64
#